data_4c2485b6fc173fbaac6c5e44561cabd0
#
_entry.id   4c2485b6fc173fbaac6c5e44561cabd0
#
_cell.length_a   1.000
_cell.length_b   1.000
_cell.length_c   1.000
_cell.angle_alpha   90.00
_cell.angle_beta   90.00
_cell.angle_gamma   90.00
#
_symmetry.space_group_name_H-M   'P 1'
#
loop_
_entity.id
_entity.type
_entity.pdbx_description
1 polymer ?
#
loop_
_entity_poly.entity_id
_entity_poly.type
_entity_poly.pdbx_seq_one_letter_code
_entity_poly.pdbx_strand_id
1 'polypeptide(L)'
;MEMAFAKCYNLVNIYKKGGAFMQEIYGQKTDRQLAAKQRIIAVAAGREKADLVLKNAKYLNVFSNEFLCGDIAVANGLIAGVGKYDGKTEIDVSGKLVLPGFIDAHIHLESSMVTPAEFAKAVVAHGTTTVITDPHEITNVMGIDGVEYMIQASQNLPIDVHFMMPSCVPATEIDESGAELDCKDIDLYLDNKKVLGLAEMMNYVGVINGDKNVLSKIVTSQAHHKKIDGHAPELSGNDLNAYIAAGVYSDHECSTFENALEKLRKGQFIMIREGTAAHNLKALMPLLTQQYYSRCMFATDDKHPSDLLYGGHIDYIVKQALKNGADPIVALKTATHHAARYFLLNNKGAIASGYLADIVVVDNLEDFNVETVFKCGKLVFDGEVKDFSAPTVDEELAEKCFDTFHLNSVTPSSFKVEDRKSTR
;
A
#
# COMPACT_ATOMS: atom_id res chain seq x y z
N MET A 1 -55.91 -17.87 -10.82
CA MET A 1 -54.85 -18.87 -10.48
C MET A 1 -53.85 -19.02 -11.61
N GLU A 2 -54.26 -19.03 -12.88
CA GLU A 2 -53.33 -19.16 -14.03
C GLU A 2 -52.30 -18.02 -14.21
N MET A 3 -52.66 -16.76 -13.90
CA MET A 3 -51.71 -15.64 -14.02
C MET A 3 -50.61 -15.63 -12.96
N ALA A 4 -50.83 -16.24 -11.80
CA ALA A 4 -49.81 -16.38 -10.76
C ALA A 4 -48.77 -17.49 -11.10
N PHE A 5 -49.24 -18.57 -11.73
CA PHE A 5 -48.39 -19.66 -12.21
C PHE A 5 -47.48 -19.22 -13.36
N ALA A 6 -47.97 -18.40 -14.30
CA ALA A 6 -47.19 -17.89 -15.43
C ALA A 6 -46.05 -16.91 -14.94
N LYS A 7 -46.32 -16.10 -13.91
CA LYS A 7 -45.29 -15.25 -13.30
C LYS A 7 -44.21 -16.03 -12.57
N CYS A 8 -44.57 -17.07 -11.81
CA CYS A 8 -43.59 -17.95 -11.16
C CYS A 8 -42.74 -18.74 -12.18
N TYR A 9 -43.35 -19.21 -13.26
CA TYR A 9 -42.64 -19.96 -14.32
C TYR A 9 -41.65 -19.09 -15.07
N ASN A 10 -41.98 -17.81 -15.32
CA ASN A 10 -41.05 -16.84 -15.90
C ASN A 10 -39.89 -16.47 -14.96
N LEU A 11 -40.14 -16.29 -13.66
CA LEU A 11 -39.09 -16.05 -12.66
C LEU A 11 -38.13 -17.22 -12.55
N VAL A 12 -38.62 -18.45 -12.50
CA VAL A 12 -37.78 -19.67 -12.46
C VAL A 12 -36.92 -19.82 -13.73
N ASN A 13 -37.46 -19.44 -14.89
CA ASN A 13 -36.69 -19.48 -16.15
C ASN A 13 -35.64 -18.35 -16.24
N ILE A 14 -35.90 -17.18 -15.68
CA ILE A 14 -34.92 -16.11 -15.55
C ILE A 14 -33.80 -16.55 -14.61
N TYR A 15 -34.13 -17.17 -13.47
CA TYR A 15 -33.12 -17.70 -12.53
C TYR A 15 -32.28 -18.85 -13.14
N LYS A 16 -32.91 -19.77 -13.90
CA LYS A 16 -32.21 -20.85 -14.60
C LYS A 16 -31.30 -20.33 -15.72
N LYS A 17 -31.75 -19.34 -16.50
CA LYS A 17 -30.92 -18.71 -17.55
C LYS A 17 -29.78 -17.89 -16.94
N GLY A 18 -30.02 -17.15 -15.84
CA GLY A 18 -28.98 -16.44 -15.10
C GLY A 18 -27.96 -17.40 -14.50
N GLY A 19 -28.40 -18.52 -13.90
CA GLY A 19 -27.51 -19.55 -13.37
C GLY A 19 -26.64 -20.22 -14.44
N ALA A 20 -27.23 -20.57 -15.62
CA ALA A 20 -26.46 -21.13 -16.73
C ALA A 20 -25.45 -20.13 -17.31
N PHE A 21 -25.84 -18.86 -17.48
CA PHE A 21 -24.95 -17.80 -17.93
C PHE A 21 -23.81 -17.55 -16.94
N MET A 22 -24.08 -17.53 -15.63
CA MET A 22 -23.05 -17.41 -14.59
C MET A 22 -22.13 -18.64 -14.57
N GLN A 23 -22.65 -19.87 -14.74
CA GLN A 23 -21.81 -21.07 -14.85
C GLN A 23 -20.90 -21.03 -16.09
N GLU A 24 -21.39 -20.53 -17.22
CA GLU A 24 -20.59 -20.37 -18.44
C GLU A 24 -19.46 -19.33 -18.24
N ILE A 25 -19.76 -18.18 -17.61
CA ILE A 25 -18.74 -17.17 -17.27
C ILE A 25 -17.72 -17.73 -16.28
N TYR A 26 -18.14 -18.47 -15.26
CA TYR A 26 -17.25 -19.14 -14.32
C TYR A 26 -16.38 -20.19 -15.01
N GLY A 27 -16.93 -20.98 -15.91
CA GLY A 27 -16.20 -21.95 -16.71
C GLY A 27 -15.10 -21.28 -17.54
N GLN A 28 -15.43 -20.27 -18.33
CA GLN A 28 -14.47 -19.53 -19.15
C GLN A 28 -13.37 -18.84 -18.33
N LYS A 29 -13.71 -18.28 -17.16
CA LYS A 29 -12.74 -17.68 -16.24
C LYS A 29 -11.79 -18.75 -15.69
N THR A 30 -12.32 -19.89 -15.28
CA THR A 30 -11.53 -21.01 -14.76
C THR A 30 -10.59 -21.56 -15.84
N ASP A 31 -11.06 -21.75 -17.08
CA ASP A 31 -10.25 -22.23 -18.21
C ASP A 31 -9.09 -21.28 -18.53
N ARG A 32 -9.33 -19.97 -18.52
CA ARG A 32 -8.27 -18.96 -18.69
C ARG A 32 -7.23 -19.02 -17.56
N GLN A 33 -7.68 -19.16 -16.33
CA GLN A 33 -6.80 -19.29 -15.18
C GLN A 33 -5.99 -20.59 -15.23
N LEU A 34 -6.62 -21.70 -15.65
CA LEU A 34 -5.95 -22.98 -15.83
C LEU A 34 -4.88 -22.90 -16.93
N ALA A 35 -5.20 -22.35 -18.09
CA ALA A 35 -4.22 -22.16 -19.17
C ALA A 35 -3.06 -21.27 -18.74
N ALA A 36 -3.32 -20.17 -18.02
CA ALA A 36 -2.28 -19.31 -17.47
C ALA A 36 -1.40 -20.06 -16.45
N LYS A 37 -1.98 -20.91 -15.62
CA LYS A 37 -1.26 -21.75 -14.66
C LYS A 37 -0.42 -22.82 -15.35
N GLN A 38 -0.96 -23.48 -16.38
CA GLN A 38 -0.21 -24.46 -17.19
C GLN A 38 1.00 -23.81 -17.87
N ARG A 39 0.81 -22.62 -18.43
CA ARG A 39 1.90 -21.88 -19.10
C ARG A 39 3.01 -21.48 -18.12
N ILE A 40 2.69 -20.93 -16.94
CA ILE A 40 3.73 -20.57 -15.96
C ILE A 40 4.53 -21.78 -15.52
N ILE A 41 3.87 -22.95 -15.35
CA ILE A 41 4.54 -24.21 -15.01
C ILE A 41 5.44 -24.67 -16.16
N ALA A 42 5.01 -24.54 -17.42
CA ALA A 42 5.79 -24.94 -18.59
C ALA A 42 7.07 -24.08 -18.71
N VAL A 43 6.96 -22.76 -18.51
CA VAL A 43 8.10 -21.84 -18.50
C VAL A 43 9.03 -22.15 -17.31
N ALA A 44 8.48 -22.31 -16.12
CA ALA A 44 9.25 -22.63 -14.91
C ALA A 44 10.07 -23.93 -15.06
N ALA A 45 9.52 -24.91 -15.76
CA ALA A 45 10.16 -26.19 -16.05
C ALA A 45 11.08 -26.16 -17.29
N GLY A 46 11.28 -25.00 -17.93
CA GLY A 46 12.13 -24.85 -19.10
C GLY A 46 11.57 -25.45 -20.40
N ARG A 47 10.28 -25.81 -20.44
CA ARG A 47 9.63 -26.36 -21.64
C ARG A 47 9.14 -25.29 -22.62
N GLU A 48 8.95 -24.09 -22.16
CA GLU A 48 8.58 -22.93 -22.97
C GLU A 48 9.45 -21.74 -22.64
N LYS A 49 9.67 -20.85 -23.63
CA LYS A 49 10.38 -19.59 -23.42
C LYS A 49 9.56 -18.63 -22.53
N ALA A 50 10.26 -17.97 -21.65
CA ALA A 50 9.68 -16.87 -20.85
C ALA A 50 9.27 -15.67 -21.75
N ASP A 51 8.39 -14.81 -21.28
CA ASP A 51 8.07 -13.57 -21.96
C ASP A 51 9.23 -12.58 -21.86
N LEU A 52 9.83 -12.48 -20.66
CA LEU A 52 11.01 -11.68 -20.35
C LEU A 52 11.98 -12.52 -19.52
N VAL A 53 13.27 -12.38 -19.79
CA VAL A 53 14.35 -12.88 -18.92
C VAL A 53 15.30 -11.74 -18.59
N LEU A 54 15.50 -11.49 -17.30
CA LEU A 54 16.60 -10.67 -16.84
C LEU A 54 17.83 -11.57 -16.70
N LYS A 55 18.79 -11.39 -17.61
CA LYS A 55 19.99 -12.23 -17.71
C LYS A 55 21.06 -11.75 -16.72
N ASN A 56 21.81 -12.72 -16.16
CA ASN A 56 22.97 -12.45 -15.30
C ASN A 56 22.64 -11.60 -14.06
N ALA A 57 21.42 -11.74 -13.53
CA ALA A 57 20.96 -10.96 -12.39
C ALA A 57 21.71 -11.37 -11.10
N LYS A 58 22.20 -10.38 -10.34
CA LYS A 58 22.53 -10.53 -8.93
C LYS A 58 21.32 -10.06 -8.11
N TYR A 59 20.56 -11.00 -7.55
CA TYR A 59 19.27 -10.69 -6.93
C TYR A 59 19.24 -10.96 -5.43
N LEU A 60 18.41 -10.22 -4.70
CA LEU A 60 18.16 -10.46 -3.28
C LEU A 60 17.23 -11.66 -3.08
N ASN A 61 17.72 -12.69 -2.39
CA ASN A 61 16.88 -13.75 -1.85
C ASN A 61 16.48 -13.41 -0.41
N VAL A 62 15.23 -12.98 -0.24
CA VAL A 62 14.68 -12.56 1.06
C VAL A 62 14.46 -13.72 2.03
N PHE A 63 14.46 -14.97 1.54
CA PHE A 63 14.22 -16.17 2.34
C PHE A 63 15.48 -16.69 3.01
N SER A 64 16.62 -16.64 2.30
CA SER A 64 17.91 -17.08 2.81
C SER A 64 18.83 -15.95 3.28
N ASN A 65 18.40 -14.69 3.13
CA ASN A 65 19.14 -13.49 3.53
C ASN A 65 20.49 -13.36 2.81
N GLU A 66 20.50 -13.50 1.50
CA GLU A 66 21.71 -13.43 0.69
C GLU A 66 21.45 -12.90 -0.72
N PHE A 67 22.51 -12.45 -1.40
CA PHE A 67 22.47 -12.16 -2.82
C PHE A 67 22.89 -13.40 -3.60
N LEU A 68 22.07 -13.84 -4.54
CA LEU A 68 22.33 -14.96 -5.42
C LEU A 68 22.45 -14.48 -6.87
N CYS A 69 23.04 -15.31 -7.75
CA CYS A 69 23.17 -15.06 -9.17
C CYS A 69 22.33 -16.04 -9.98
N GLY A 70 21.67 -15.54 -11.04
CA GLY A 70 20.89 -16.36 -11.96
C GLY A 70 20.05 -15.50 -12.89
N ASP A 71 19.52 -16.10 -13.96
CA ASP A 71 18.54 -15.43 -14.80
C ASP A 71 17.17 -15.45 -14.10
N ILE A 72 16.39 -14.38 -14.25
CA ILE A 72 15.04 -14.29 -13.71
C ILE A 72 14.06 -14.36 -14.88
N ALA A 73 13.30 -15.46 -14.95
CA ALA A 73 12.32 -15.70 -16.00
C ALA A 73 10.93 -15.20 -15.58
N VAL A 74 10.27 -14.46 -16.45
CA VAL A 74 8.93 -13.89 -16.22
C VAL A 74 7.96 -14.39 -17.28
N ALA A 75 6.79 -14.85 -16.85
CA ALA A 75 5.68 -15.21 -17.74
C ALA A 75 4.34 -14.84 -17.10
N ASN A 76 3.41 -14.30 -17.90
CA ASN A 76 2.07 -13.89 -17.46
C ASN A 76 2.11 -12.92 -16.24
N GLY A 77 3.11 -12.06 -16.16
CA GLY A 77 3.27 -11.11 -15.05
C GLY A 77 3.83 -11.67 -13.76
N LEU A 78 4.16 -12.95 -13.73
CA LEU A 78 4.74 -13.66 -12.57
C LEU A 78 6.18 -14.07 -12.85
N ILE A 79 6.99 -14.14 -11.82
CA ILE A 79 8.29 -14.79 -11.87
C ILE A 79 8.03 -16.29 -12.03
N ALA A 80 8.46 -16.86 -13.15
CA ALA A 80 8.35 -18.29 -13.42
C ALA A 80 9.43 -19.06 -12.65
N GLY A 81 10.65 -18.51 -12.64
CA GLY A 81 11.76 -19.14 -11.95
C GLY A 81 13.03 -18.31 -11.97
N VAL A 82 14.01 -18.76 -11.21
CA VAL A 82 15.37 -18.24 -11.19
C VAL A 82 16.33 -19.39 -11.52
N GLY A 83 17.29 -19.14 -12.43
CA GLY A 83 18.23 -20.17 -12.88
C GLY A 83 18.81 -19.87 -14.25
N LYS A 84 18.69 -20.81 -15.20
CA LYS A 84 19.04 -20.61 -16.61
C LYS A 84 17.78 -20.72 -17.44
N TYR A 85 17.43 -19.66 -18.11
CA TYR A 85 16.20 -19.55 -18.89
C TYR A 85 16.44 -18.83 -20.22
N ASP A 86 15.65 -19.19 -21.24
CA ASP A 86 15.53 -18.46 -22.51
C ASP A 86 14.24 -17.65 -22.52
N GLY A 87 14.32 -16.43 -23.03
CA GLY A 87 13.20 -15.49 -23.15
C GLY A 87 12.84 -15.19 -24.60
N LYS A 88 11.63 -14.62 -24.81
CA LYS A 88 11.28 -13.91 -26.04
C LYS A 88 12.00 -12.56 -26.08
N THR A 89 12.07 -11.91 -24.93
CA THR A 89 12.84 -10.71 -24.67
C THR A 89 13.86 -11.02 -23.59
N GLU A 90 15.10 -10.65 -23.80
CA GLU A 90 16.19 -10.84 -22.84
C GLU A 90 16.86 -9.50 -22.59
N ILE A 91 17.04 -9.15 -21.31
CA ILE A 91 17.70 -7.91 -20.86
C ILE A 91 18.87 -8.31 -19.99
N ASP A 92 20.08 -7.92 -20.36
CA ASP A 92 21.28 -8.14 -19.56
C ASP A 92 21.35 -7.12 -18.42
N VAL A 93 21.35 -7.60 -17.19
CA VAL A 93 21.49 -6.80 -15.98
C VAL A 93 22.79 -7.08 -15.23
N SER A 94 23.83 -7.52 -15.97
CA SER A 94 25.17 -7.77 -15.41
C SER A 94 25.69 -6.54 -14.66
N GLY A 95 26.26 -6.78 -13.50
CA GLY A 95 26.85 -5.73 -12.66
C GLY A 95 25.82 -4.91 -11.85
N LYS A 96 24.52 -5.18 -12.03
CA LYS A 96 23.44 -4.52 -11.31
C LYS A 96 22.89 -5.42 -10.20
N LEU A 97 22.14 -4.81 -9.29
CA LEU A 97 21.38 -5.52 -8.27
C LEU A 97 19.90 -5.56 -8.66
N VAL A 98 19.31 -6.74 -8.53
CA VAL A 98 17.89 -6.95 -8.82
C VAL A 98 17.15 -7.21 -7.51
N LEU A 99 16.17 -6.36 -7.21
CA LEU A 99 15.46 -6.33 -5.95
C LEU A 99 13.96 -6.52 -6.19
N PRO A 100 13.20 -7.01 -5.19
CA PRO A 100 11.75 -6.89 -5.23
C PRO A 100 11.34 -5.41 -5.27
N GLY A 101 10.21 -5.10 -5.92
CA GLY A 101 9.65 -3.75 -5.90
C GLY A 101 9.40 -3.26 -4.48
N PHE A 102 9.71 -2.01 -4.21
CA PHE A 102 9.57 -1.41 -2.88
C PHE A 102 8.10 -1.24 -2.53
N ILE A 103 7.81 -1.33 -1.22
CA ILE A 103 6.47 -1.23 -0.65
C ILE A 103 6.50 -0.14 0.43
N ASP A 104 5.66 0.87 0.27
CA ASP A 104 5.38 1.84 1.32
C ASP A 104 4.28 1.29 2.22
N ALA A 105 4.59 1.13 3.51
CA ALA A 105 3.69 0.48 4.46
C ALA A 105 2.60 1.43 4.99
N HIS A 106 2.77 2.74 4.87
CA HIS A 106 1.79 3.75 5.29
C HIS A 106 2.08 5.10 4.66
N ILE A 107 1.08 5.65 3.96
CA ILE A 107 1.15 6.94 3.30
C ILE A 107 -0.24 7.59 3.21
N HIS A 108 -0.27 8.92 3.22
CA HIS A 108 -1.41 9.74 2.82
C HIS A 108 -1.14 10.29 1.41
N LEU A 109 -1.84 9.74 0.40
CA LEU A 109 -1.64 10.19 -0.99
C LEU A 109 -1.95 11.68 -1.16
N GLU A 110 -2.90 12.18 -0.38
CA GLU A 110 -3.36 13.56 -0.36
C GLU A 110 -2.24 14.54 0.00
N SER A 111 -1.33 14.16 0.89
CA SER A 111 -0.15 14.96 1.27
C SER A 111 0.81 15.20 0.10
N SER A 112 0.74 14.37 -0.95
CA SER A 112 1.47 14.60 -2.19
C SER A 112 0.89 15.74 -3.04
N MET A 113 -0.30 16.25 -2.71
CA MET A 113 -1.00 17.37 -3.39
C MET A 113 -1.23 17.14 -4.88
N VAL A 114 -1.20 15.89 -5.34
CA VAL A 114 -1.44 15.50 -6.74
C VAL A 114 -2.41 14.33 -6.80
N THR A 115 -2.95 14.06 -8.00
CA THR A 115 -3.82 12.90 -8.19
C THR A 115 -3.06 11.60 -8.05
N PRO A 116 -3.73 10.46 -7.75
CA PRO A 116 -3.07 9.16 -7.68
C PRO A 116 -2.27 8.78 -8.92
N ALA A 117 -2.68 9.24 -10.12
CA ALA A 117 -1.96 8.99 -11.36
C ALA A 117 -0.62 9.75 -11.43
N GLU A 118 -0.60 11.03 -11.02
CA GLU A 118 0.64 11.81 -10.98
C GLU A 118 1.56 11.34 -9.85
N PHE A 119 0.99 10.98 -8.70
CA PHE A 119 1.75 10.34 -7.63
C PHE A 119 2.43 9.05 -8.11
N ALA A 120 1.71 8.20 -8.84
CA ALA A 120 2.28 6.94 -9.37
C ALA A 120 3.46 7.18 -10.30
N LYS A 121 3.43 8.24 -11.14
CA LYS A 121 4.57 8.63 -11.98
C LYS A 121 5.79 9.00 -11.14
N ALA A 122 5.59 9.76 -10.08
CA ALA A 122 6.67 10.18 -9.20
C ALA A 122 7.33 8.97 -8.52
N VAL A 123 6.55 8.10 -7.88
CA VAL A 123 7.11 7.05 -7.03
C VAL A 123 7.60 5.82 -7.80
N VAL A 124 7.06 5.54 -8.99
CA VAL A 124 7.55 4.40 -9.81
C VAL A 124 8.99 4.63 -10.27
N ALA A 125 9.38 5.87 -10.54
CA ALA A 125 10.75 6.23 -10.87
C ALA A 125 11.74 5.93 -9.72
N HIS A 126 11.23 5.84 -8.49
CA HIS A 126 11.95 5.48 -7.27
C HIS A 126 11.81 4.00 -6.88
N GLY A 127 11.32 3.15 -7.78
CA GLY A 127 11.22 1.70 -7.55
C GLY A 127 10.06 1.28 -6.65
N THR A 128 9.20 2.19 -6.20
CA THR A 128 8.02 1.83 -5.43
C THR A 128 6.95 1.26 -6.35
N THR A 129 6.55 0.03 -6.10
CA THR A 129 5.56 -0.71 -6.90
C THR A 129 4.26 -0.98 -6.16
N THR A 130 4.23 -0.66 -4.87
CA THR A 130 3.06 -0.86 -4.01
C THR A 130 3.07 0.16 -2.88
N VAL A 131 1.90 0.75 -2.61
CA VAL A 131 1.68 1.61 -1.46
C VAL A 131 0.42 1.19 -0.71
N ILE A 132 0.42 1.38 0.61
CA ILE A 132 -0.73 1.19 1.48
C ILE A 132 -1.13 2.57 1.99
N THR A 133 -2.27 3.08 1.55
CA THR A 133 -2.73 4.43 1.86
C THR A 133 -3.92 4.45 2.80
N ASP A 134 -3.94 5.45 3.67
CA ASP A 134 -5.09 5.87 4.45
C ASP A 134 -5.62 7.19 3.89
N PRO A 135 -6.75 7.20 3.18
CA PRO A 135 -7.29 8.42 2.55
C PRO A 135 -8.16 9.23 3.52
N HIS A 136 -7.72 9.45 4.78
CA HIS A 136 -8.58 10.10 5.76
C HIS A 136 -8.76 11.60 5.53
N GLU A 137 -7.83 12.28 4.85
CA GLU A 137 -7.94 13.72 4.57
C GLU A 137 -9.10 14.00 3.61
N ILE A 138 -9.15 13.34 2.45
CA ILE A 138 -10.27 13.49 1.53
C ILE A 138 -11.57 12.97 2.15
N THR A 139 -11.48 11.96 3.01
CA THR A 139 -12.63 11.40 3.72
C THR A 139 -13.21 12.40 4.74
N ASN A 140 -12.37 13.18 5.41
CA ASN A 140 -12.83 14.27 6.28
C ASN A 140 -13.59 15.36 5.51
N VAL A 141 -13.32 15.52 4.21
CA VAL A 141 -14.02 16.51 3.36
C VAL A 141 -15.29 15.92 2.76
N MET A 142 -15.23 14.67 2.25
CA MET A 142 -16.24 14.10 1.37
C MET A 142 -16.87 12.80 1.87
N GLY A 143 -16.46 12.31 3.04
CA GLY A 143 -16.95 11.04 3.56
C GLY A 143 -16.57 9.87 2.63
N ILE A 144 -17.51 8.94 2.50
CA ILE A 144 -17.30 7.73 1.73
C ILE A 144 -17.10 7.98 0.22
N ASP A 145 -17.64 9.07 -0.32
CA ASP A 145 -17.42 9.47 -1.72
C ASP A 145 -15.93 9.76 -1.96
N GLY A 146 -15.22 10.32 -0.98
CA GLY A 146 -13.77 10.53 -1.05
C GLY A 146 -12.97 9.23 -1.13
N VAL A 147 -13.35 8.23 -0.33
CA VAL A 147 -12.76 6.89 -0.40
C VAL A 147 -12.99 6.25 -1.77
N GLU A 148 -14.22 6.31 -2.28
CA GLU A 148 -14.58 5.75 -3.58
C GLU A 148 -13.81 6.42 -4.72
N TYR A 149 -13.70 7.76 -4.68
CA TYR A 149 -12.89 8.51 -5.64
C TYR A 149 -11.43 8.01 -5.65
N MET A 150 -10.80 7.89 -4.49
CA MET A 150 -9.41 7.45 -4.40
C MET A 150 -9.23 6.02 -4.92
N ILE A 151 -10.18 5.13 -4.64
CA ILE A 151 -10.16 3.74 -5.16
C ILE A 151 -10.27 3.73 -6.69
N GLN A 152 -11.19 4.51 -7.28
CA GLN A 152 -11.35 4.58 -8.73
C GLN A 152 -10.16 5.26 -9.41
N ALA A 153 -9.68 6.38 -8.88
CA ALA A 153 -8.54 7.14 -9.39
C ALA A 153 -7.20 6.37 -9.27
N SER A 154 -7.17 5.29 -8.51
CA SER A 154 -5.98 4.44 -8.33
C SER A 154 -6.02 3.14 -9.16
N GLN A 155 -6.96 3.00 -10.09
CA GLN A 155 -7.04 1.81 -10.93
C GLN A 155 -6.07 1.87 -12.11
N ASN A 156 -5.52 0.71 -12.49
CA ASN A 156 -4.65 0.53 -13.66
C ASN A 156 -3.37 1.39 -13.68
N LEU A 157 -2.92 1.86 -12.53
CA LEU A 157 -1.67 2.58 -12.37
C LEU A 157 -0.45 1.65 -12.53
N PRO A 158 0.75 2.19 -12.81
CA PRO A 158 2.00 1.41 -12.85
C PRO A 158 2.49 0.96 -11.46
N ILE A 159 1.70 1.19 -10.43
CA ILE A 159 1.87 0.71 -9.06
C ILE A 159 0.57 0.07 -8.56
N ASP A 160 0.63 -0.74 -7.50
CA ASP A 160 -0.57 -1.11 -6.76
C ASP A 160 -0.81 -0.14 -5.61
N VAL A 161 -2.01 0.42 -5.56
CA VAL A 161 -2.51 1.17 -4.41
C VAL A 161 -3.49 0.29 -3.64
N HIS A 162 -3.17 0.04 -2.40
CA HIS A 162 -4.05 -0.62 -1.44
C HIS A 162 -4.52 0.38 -0.39
N PHE A 163 -5.71 0.16 0.13
CA PHE A 163 -6.37 1.08 1.04
C PHE A 163 -6.52 0.47 2.42
N MET A 164 -6.34 1.31 3.42
CA MET A 164 -6.87 1.10 4.76
C MET A 164 -8.08 2.01 4.92
N MET A 165 -9.20 1.51 5.46
CA MET A 165 -10.38 2.34 5.68
C MET A 165 -10.14 3.33 6.82
N PRO A 166 -10.38 4.62 6.63
CA PRO A 166 -10.18 5.61 7.69
C PRO A 166 -10.91 5.26 8.98
N SER A 167 -10.18 5.22 10.07
CA SER A 167 -10.72 4.81 11.38
C SER A 167 -11.33 5.99 12.14
N CYS A 168 -10.79 7.19 11.92
CA CYS A 168 -11.03 8.39 12.71
C CYS A 168 -11.40 9.56 11.79
N VAL A 169 -12.69 9.64 11.41
CA VAL A 169 -13.29 10.73 10.64
C VAL A 169 -14.54 11.18 11.38
N PRO A 170 -14.48 12.33 12.08
CA PRO A 170 -13.25 13.07 12.46
C PRO A 170 -12.34 12.31 13.43
N ALA A 171 -11.15 12.87 13.69
CA ALA A 171 -10.18 12.26 14.59
C ALA A 171 -10.70 12.19 16.03
N THR A 172 -11.39 13.25 16.48
CA THR A 172 -12.05 13.32 17.79
C THR A 172 -13.42 13.98 17.66
N GLU A 173 -14.29 13.82 18.68
CA GLU A 173 -15.63 14.42 18.71
C GLU A 173 -15.64 15.95 18.75
N ILE A 174 -14.50 16.59 19.04
CA ILE A 174 -14.37 18.05 19.10
C ILE A 174 -13.80 18.65 17.82
N ASP A 175 -13.41 17.82 16.85
CA ASP A 175 -12.91 18.28 15.56
C ASP A 175 -14.06 18.59 14.60
N GLU A 176 -13.92 19.68 13.86
CA GLU A 176 -14.82 20.00 12.75
C GLU A 176 -14.42 19.16 11.52
N SER A 177 -15.42 18.51 10.91
CA SER A 177 -15.23 17.69 9.71
C SER A 177 -16.38 17.90 8.74
N GLY A 178 -16.12 17.72 7.45
CA GLY A 178 -17.15 17.73 6.41
C GLY A 178 -18.00 16.46 6.40
N ALA A 179 -17.51 15.39 7.05
CA ALA A 179 -18.21 14.10 7.12
C ALA A 179 -17.84 13.33 8.38
N GLU A 180 -18.64 12.32 8.70
CA GLU A 180 -18.39 11.34 9.76
C GLU A 180 -18.46 9.93 9.15
N LEU A 181 -17.56 9.03 9.56
CA LEU A 181 -17.63 7.61 9.23
C LEU A 181 -17.95 6.78 10.47
N ASP A 182 -18.99 5.97 10.36
CA ASP A 182 -19.30 4.95 11.37
C ASP A 182 -18.83 3.54 10.96
N CYS A 183 -19.08 2.54 11.80
CA CYS A 183 -18.70 1.16 11.51
C CYS A 183 -19.45 0.56 10.30
N LYS A 184 -20.63 1.09 9.93
CA LYS A 184 -21.40 0.58 8.79
C LYS A 184 -20.82 1.08 7.48
N ASP A 185 -20.35 2.32 7.44
CA ASP A 185 -19.65 2.87 6.27
C ASP A 185 -18.39 2.08 5.98
N ILE A 186 -17.62 1.75 7.03
CA ILE A 186 -16.41 0.93 6.94
C ILE A 186 -16.74 -0.48 6.45
N ASP A 187 -17.81 -1.11 6.99
CA ASP A 187 -18.24 -2.47 6.64
C ASP A 187 -18.48 -2.65 5.14
N LEU A 188 -19.05 -1.64 4.47
CA LEU A 188 -19.32 -1.66 3.04
C LEU A 188 -18.08 -1.92 2.17
N TYR A 189 -16.89 -1.54 2.64
CA TYR A 189 -15.66 -1.62 1.87
C TYR A 189 -14.72 -2.76 2.28
N LEU A 190 -14.94 -3.39 3.44
CA LEU A 190 -14.02 -4.41 3.96
C LEU A 190 -13.93 -5.67 3.09
N ASP A 191 -14.93 -5.97 2.27
CA ASP A 191 -14.88 -7.06 1.29
C ASP A 191 -14.17 -6.67 -0.02
N ASN A 192 -13.88 -5.38 -0.24
CA ASN A 192 -13.10 -4.95 -1.39
C ASN A 192 -11.67 -5.50 -1.29
N LYS A 193 -11.18 -6.12 -2.36
CA LYS A 193 -9.84 -6.73 -2.41
C LYS A 193 -8.69 -5.72 -2.32
N LYS A 194 -8.97 -4.45 -2.64
CA LYS A 194 -7.98 -3.37 -2.49
C LYS A 194 -7.93 -2.83 -1.07
N VAL A 195 -8.93 -3.11 -0.23
CA VAL A 195 -8.99 -2.71 1.17
C VAL A 195 -8.37 -3.78 2.03
N LEU A 196 -7.27 -3.46 2.72
CA LEU A 196 -6.50 -4.38 3.53
C LEU A 196 -6.89 -4.35 5.01
N GLY A 197 -7.50 -3.27 5.49
CA GLY A 197 -7.84 -3.14 6.89
C GLY A 197 -8.46 -1.83 7.29
N LEU A 198 -8.42 -1.57 8.58
CA LEU A 198 -8.75 -0.31 9.23
C LEU A 198 -7.46 0.50 9.41
N ALA A 199 -7.47 1.74 8.97
CA ALA A 199 -6.35 2.65 9.02
C ALA A 199 -5.97 3.04 10.45
N GLU A 200 -4.96 3.84 10.57
CA GLU A 200 -4.39 4.30 11.81
C GLU A 200 -5.45 4.71 12.85
N MET A 201 -5.44 4.03 13.99
CA MET A 201 -6.38 4.28 15.06
C MET A 201 -5.90 5.45 15.94
N MET A 202 -6.10 6.68 15.45
CA MET A 202 -5.68 7.91 16.13
C MET A 202 -6.40 8.13 17.46
N ASN A 203 -7.67 7.70 17.59
CA ASN A 203 -8.42 7.84 18.83
C ASN A 203 -8.05 6.73 19.85
N TYR A 204 -6.75 6.67 20.21
CA TYR A 204 -6.28 5.71 21.22
C TYR A 204 -6.92 5.95 22.59
N VAL A 205 -7.29 7.18 22.92
CA VAL A 205 -8.00 7.53 24.18
C VAL A 205 -9.36 6.83 24.21
N GLY A 206 -10.12 6.89 23.10
CA GLY A 206 -11.39 6.18 22.97
C GLY A 206 -11.22 4.65 23.09
N VAL A 207 -10.17 4.10 22.48
CA VAL A 207 -9.85 2.66 22.61
C VAL A 207 -9.61 2.27 24.06
N ILE A 208 -8.75 3.00 24.78
CA ILE A 208 -8.36 2.70 26.17
C ILE A 208 -9.56 2.83 27.12
N ASN A 209 -10.42 3.82 26.88
CA ASN A 209 -11.61 4.04 27.71
C ASN A 209 -12.80 3.15 27.33
N GLY A 210 -12.68 2.33 26.29
CA GLY A 210 -13.73 1.41 25.86
C GLY A 210 -14.88 2.10 25.12
N ASP A 211 -14.60 3.21 24.40
CA ASP A 211 -15.61 3.92 23.63
C ASP A 211 -16.30 2.99 22.63
N LYS A 212 -17.63 3.00 22.64
CA LYS A 212 -18.43 2.07 21.85
C LYS A 212 -18.30 2.32 20.34
N ASN A 213 -18.25 3.59 19.91
CA ASN A 213 -18.16 3.92 18.48
C ASN A 213 -16.80 3.51 17.93
N VAL A 214 -15.74 3.82 18.67
CA VAL A 214 -14.36 3.43 18.32
C VAL A 214 -14.23 1.91 18.27
N LEU A 215 -14.66 1.20 19.32
CA LEU A 215 -14.55 -0.25 19.39
C LEU A 215 -15.43 -0.96 18.36
N SER A 216 -16.58 -0.38 17.94
CA SER A 216 -17.40 -0.99 16.89
C SER A 216 -16.67 -1.06 15.56
N LYS A 217 -15.88 -0.04 15.18
CA LYS A 217 -15.05 -0.04 13.96
C LYS A 217 -13.97 -1.14 14.01
N ILE A 218 -13.33 -1.30 15.17
CA ILE A 218 -12.34 -2.36 15.41
C ILE A 218 -12.98 -3.75 15.26
N VAL A 219 -14.12 -3.99 15.95
CA VAL A 219 -14.82 -5.28 15.92
C VAL A 219 -15.31 -5.60 14.50
N THR A 220 -15.85 -4.63 13.78
CA THR A 220 -16.27 -4.79 12.38
C THR A 220 -15.08 -5.24 11.51
N SER A 221 -13.94 -4.58 11.63
CA SER A 221 -12.75 -4.94 10.87
C SER A 221 -12.21 -6.34 11.24
N GLN A 222 -12.27 -6.71 12.51
CA GLN A 222 -11.89 -8.04 12.98
C GLN A 222 -12.83 -9.14 12.45
N ALA A 223 -14.13 -8.86 12.30
CA ALA A 223 -15.09 -9.79 11.73
C ALA A 223 -14.77 -10.15 10.27
N HIS A 224 -14.19 -9.21 9.52
CA HIS A 224 -13.67 -9.42 8.17
C HIS A 224 -12.23 -9.94 8.12
N HIS A 225 -11.64 -10.30 9.25
CA HIS A 225 -10.23 -10.74 9.34
C HIS A 225 -9.22 -9.72 8.78
N LYS A 226 -9.51 -8.43 8.92
CA LYS A 226 -8.68 -7.33 8.42
C LYS A 226 -7.68 -6.85 9.45
N LYS A 227 -6.60 -6.21 8.97
CA LYS A 227 -5.60 -5.56 9.82
C LYS A 227 -6.18 -4.29 10.44
N ILE A 228 -5.62 -3.88 11.56
CA ILE A 228 -5.91 -2.61 12.22
C ILE A 228 -4.57 -1.97 12.52
N ASP A 229 -4.31 -0.84 11.86
CA ASP A 229 -3.10 -0.08 12.06
C ASP A 229 -3.26 0.93 13.19
N GLY A 230 -2.16 1.30 13.80
CA GLY A 230 -2.12 2.15 14.98
C GLY A 230 -1.44 3.48 14.76
N HIS A 231 -1.82 4.42 15.62
CA HIS A 231 -1.28 5.75 15.76
C HIS A 231 -1.33 6.10 17.26
N ALA A 232 -0.22 5.90 17.95
CA ALA A 232 -0.20 6.01 19.41
C ALA A 232 1.09 6.68 19.90
N PRO A 233 1.26 8.01 19.62
CA PRO A 233 2.43 8.75 20.06
C PRO A 233 2.59 8.65 21.58
N GLU A 234 3.82 8.33 22.03
CA GLU A 234 4.23 8.27 23.43
C GLU A 234 3.42 7.31 24.33
N LEU A 235 2.49 6.51 23.77
CA LEU A 235 1.70 5.56 24.55
C LEU A 235 2.59 4.44 25.08
N SER A 236 2.44 4.13 26.38
CA SER A 236 3.29 3.18 27.10
C SER A 236 2.53 2.46 28.24
N GLY A 237 3.19 1.54 28.93
CA GLY A 237 2.68 0.91 30.13
C GLY A 237 1.37 0.15 29.93
N ASN A 238 0.41 0.34 30.85
CA ASN A 238 -0.88 -0.34 30.82
C ASN A 238 -1.80 0.17 29.73
N ASP A 239 -1.73 1.46 29.39
CA ASP A 239 -2.54 2.06 28.32
C ASP A 239 -2.13 1.48 26.96
N LEU A 240 -0.83 1.28 26.72
CA LEU A 240 -0.35 0.56 25.55
C LEU A 240 -0.83 -0.91 25.53
N ASN A 241 -0.86 -1.58 26.69
CA ASN A 241 -1.42 -2.93 26.76
C ASN A 241 -2.91 -2.95 26.38
N ALA A 242 -3.70 -1.97 26.84
CA ALA A 242 -5.12 -1.86 26.52
C ALA A 242 -5.33 -1.63 25.01
N TYR A 243 -4.54 -0.73 24.41
CA TYR A 243 -4.58 -0.45 22.98
C TYR A 243 -4.24 -1.68 22.12
N ILE A 244 -3.19 -2.40 22.48
CA ILE A 244 -2.81 -3.64 21.78
C ILE A 244 -3.86 -4.74 22.00
N ALA A 245 -4.41 -4.86 23.22
CA ALA A 245 -5.45 -5.86 23.52
C ALA A 245 -6.74 -5.65 22.72
N ALA A 246 -7.04 -4.41 22.30
CA ALA A 246 -8.14 -4.12 21.40
C ALA A 246 -7.91 -4.68 19.98
N GLY A 247 -6.68 -5.02 19.61
CA GLY A 247 -6.32 -5.62 18.34
C GLY A 247 -5.56 -4.70 17.37
N VAL A 248 -4.93 -3.65 17.89
CA VAL A 248 -4.10 -2.74 17.09
C VAL A 248 -2.66 -3.25 17.06
N TYR A 249 -2.18 -3.69 15.88
CA TYR A 249 -0.95 -4.47 15.77
C TYR A 249 0.25 -3.73 15.19
N SER A 250 0.12 -2.46 14.82
CA SER A 250 1.23 -1.64 14.30
C SER A 250 1.26 -0.29 14.99
N ASP A 251 2.35 0.44 14.79
CA ASP A 251 2.47 1.85 15.11
C ASP A 251 3.55 2.50 14.24
N HIS A 252 3.34 3.76 13.84
CA HIS A 252 4.28 4.55 13.07
C HIS A 252 4.72 5.83 13.82
N GLU A 253 4.15 6.11 14.99
CA GLU A 253 4.38 7.33 15.76
C GLU A 253 5.58 7.28 16.71
N CYS A 254 6.40 6.22 16.61
CA CYS A 254 7.58 6.11 17.47
C CYS A 254 8.65 7.14 17.07
N SER A 255 8.99 8.03 17.99
CA SER A 255 10.04 9.05 17.83
C SER A 255 11.35 8.67 18.52
N THR A 256 11.34 7.71 19.45
CA THR A 256 12.51 7.22 20.19
C THR A 256 12.64 5.71 20.11
N PHE A 257 13.89 5.23 20.23
CA PHE A 257 14.15 3.78 20.24
C PHE A 257 13.45 3.08 21.41
N GLU A 258 13.43 3.70 22.59
CA GLU A 258 12.86 3.14 23.82
C GLU A 258 11.35 2.92 23.65
N ASN A 259 10.62 3.90 23.13
CA ASN A 259 9.19 3.78 22.86
C ASN A 259 8.91 2.70 21.82
N ALA A 260 9.64 2.70 20.71
CA ALA A 260 9.52 1.69 19.67
C ALA A 260 9.84 0.27 20.19
N LEU A 261 10.87 0.13 21.02
CA LEU A 261 11.26 -1.16 21.61
C LEU A 261 10.21 -1.70 22.58
N GLU A 262 9.56 -0.83 23.38
CA GLU A 262 8.47 -1.25 24.23
C GLU A 262 7.30 -1.81 23.42
N LYS A 263 6.86 -1.09 22.38
CA LYS A 263 5.79 -1.50 21.45
C LYS A 263 6.11 -2.82 20.75
N LEU A 264 7.35 -2.94 20.22
CA LEU A 264 7.82 -4.16 19.58
C LEU A 264 7.82 -5.35 20.55
N ARG A 265 8.31 -5.18 21.78
CA ARG A 265 8.32 -6.23 22.83
C ARG A 265 6.92 -6.68 23.22
N LYS A 266 5.93 -5.79 23.12
CA LYS A 266 4.51 -6.10 23.37
C LYS A 266 3.80 -6.65 22.14
N GLY A 267 4.50 -6.82 21.01
CA GLY A 267 4.01 -7.53 19.84
C GLY A 267 3.55 -6.66 18.67
N GLN A 268 3.67 -5.33 18.76
CA GLN A 268 3.38 -4.47 17.61
C GLN A 268 4.48 -4.54 16.53
N PHE A 269 4.09 -4.27 15.30
CA PHE A 269 5.00 -3.93 14.21
C PHE A 269 5.28 -2.43 14.25
N ILE A 270 6.50 -2.06 13.89
CA ILE A 270 6.94 -0.67 13.83
C ILE A 270 7.14 -0.27 12.38
N MET A 271 6.39 0.74 11.94
CA MET A 271 6.59 1.40 10.67
C MET A 271 7.54 2.58 10.91
N ILE A 272 8.76 2.47 10.38
CA ILE A 272 9.80 3.50 10.55
C ILE A 272 9.54 4.56 9.50
N ARG A 273 9.15 5.77 9.94
CA ARG A 273 8.82 6.89 9.06
C ARG A 273 10.04 7.68 8.63
N GLU A 274 10.03 8.08 7.35
CA GLU A 274 10.94 9.09 6.81
C GLU A 274 10.20 9.86 5.70
N GLY A 275 9.30 10.73 6.11
CA GLY A 275 8.47 11.58 5.26
C GLY A 275 8.97 13.01 5.14
N THR A 276 8.07 13.97 4.91
CA THR A 276 8.36 15.39 4.96
C THR A 276 8.20 15.95 6.38
N ALA A 277 7.13 15.56 7.07
CA ALA A 277 6.82 16.04 8.41
C ALA A 277 7.57 15.27 9.51
N ALA A 278 7.76 13.97 9.35
CA ALA A 278 8.35 13.09 10.34
C ALA A 278 9.61 12.39 9.83
N HIS A 279 10.72 12.56 10.56
CA HIS A 279 12.04 12.00 10.24
C HIS A 279 12.50 11.09 11.40
N ASN A 280 11.98 9.86 11.46
CA ASN A 280 12.22 8.97 12.58
C ASN A 280 13.31 7.92 12.32
N LEU A 281 13.77 7.75 11.07
CA LEU A 281 14.73 6.71 10.69
C LEU A 281 15.98 6.72 11.57
N LYS A 282 16.59 7.89 11.75
CA LYS A 282 17.85 8.01 12.52
C LYS A 282 17.70 7.56 13.97
N ALA A 283 16.61 7.93 14.62
CA ALA A 283 16.31 7.53 16.00
C ALA A 283 16.03 6.04 16.13
N LEU A 284 15.41 5.44 15.09
CA LEU A 284 14.99 4.06 15.08
C LEU A 284 16.00 3.11 14.40
N MET A 285 17.14 3.60 13.93
CA MET A 285 18.22 2.76 13.37
C MET A 285 18.57 1.53 14.24
N PRO A 286 18.59 1.61 15.58
CA PRO A 286 18.88 0.44 16.41
C PRO A 286 17.88 -0.71 16.29
N LEU A 287 16.71 -0.48 15.71
CA LEU A 287 15.74 -1.55 15.36
C LEU A 287 16.16 -2.32 14.11
N LEU A 288 16.95 -1.74 13.21
CA LEU A 288 17.42 -2.38 11.98
C LEU A 288 18.61 -3.32 12.25
N THR A 289 18.41 -4.23 13.20
CA THR A 289 19.37 -5.29 13.59
C THR A 289 18.72 -6.66 13.46
N GLN A 290 19.51 -7.73 13.35
CA GLN A 290 19.03 -9.10 13.25
C GLN A 290 18.04 -9.48 14.38
N GLN A 291 18.11 -8.81 15.52
CA GLN A 291 17.25 -9.08 16.66
C GLN A 291 15.82 -8.54 16.49
N TYR A 292 15.64 -7.36 15.86
CA TYR A 292 14.38 -6.62 15.88
C TYR A 292 13.73 -6.41 14.52
N TYR A 293 14.54 -6.36 13.43
CA TYR A 293 14.08 -5.91 12.12
C TYR A 293 12.90 -6.68 11.54
N SER A 294 12.70 -7.94 11.95
CA SER A 294 11.62 -8.78 11.41
C SER A 294 10.21 -8.26 11.70
N ARG A 295 10.10 -7.29 12.60
CA ARG A 295 8.84 -6.60 12.91
C ARG A 295 8.88 -5.11 12.52
N CYS A 296 9.80 -4.73 11.63
CA CYS A 296 9.90 -3.36 11.13
C CYS A 296 9.53 -3.29 9.64
N MET A 297 8.93 -2.18 9.24
CA MET A 297 8.62 -1.80 7.87
C MET A 297 9.00 -0.35 7.66
N PHE A 298 9.26 0.07 6.42
CA PHE A 298 9.43 1.48 6.08
C PHE A 298 8.11 2.09 5.64
N ALA A 299 7.92 3.35 5.98
CA ALA A 299 6.76 4.16 5.63
C ALA A 299 7.19 5.60 5.36
N THR A 300 6.45 6.32 4.54
CA THR A 300 6.68 7.75 4.34
C THR A 300 5.73 8.61 5.14
N ASP A 301 4.52 8.15 5.39
CA ASP A 301 3.47 8.95 6.01
C ASP A 301 3.18 10.19 5.12
N ASP A 302 3.24 11.40 5.63
CA ASP A 302 3.12 12.64 4.85
C ASP A 302 4.36 12.90 4.00
N LYS A 303 4.21 12.89 2.68
CA LYS A 303 5.30 13.16 1.74
C LYS A 303 4.90 14.17 0.68
N HIS A 304 5.53 15.34 0.71
CA HIS A 304 5.24 16.44 -0.19
C HIS A 304 5.80 16.24 -1.61
N PRO A 305 5.24 16.90 -2.63
CA PRO A 305 5.59 16.63 -4.03
C PRO A 305 7.06 16.95 -4.36
N SER A 306 7.64 17.99 -3.77
CA SER A 306 9.06 18.32 -3.97
C SER A 306 9.98 17.23 -3.43
N ASP A 307 9.65 16.65 -2.29
CA ASP A 307 10.46 15.60 -1.67
C ASP A 307 10.32 14.28 -2.42
N LEU A 308 9.12 14.00 -2.97
CA LEU A 308 8.91 12.86 -3.87
C LEU A 308 9.75 12.99 -5.15
N LEU A 309 9.74 14.18 -5.77
CA LEU A 309 10.37 14.38 -7.08
C LEU A 309 11.91 14.45 -6.99
N TYR A 310 12.45 15.11 -5.97
CA TYR A 310 13.89 15.39 -5.86
C TYR A 310 14.60 14.57 -4.78
N GLY A 311 13.89 14.15 -3.75
CA GLY A 311 14.45 13.38 -2.65
C GLY A 311 14.35 11.87 -2.86
N GLY A 312 13.25 11.42 -3.41
CA GLY A 312 12.89 10.01 -3.57
C GLY A 312 11.81 9.54 -2.62
N HIS A 313 11.53 8.26 -2.65
CA HIS A 313 10.47 7.63 -1.88
C HIS A 313 11.05 6.56 -0.93
N ILE A 314 10.67 5.29 -1.05
CA ILE A 314 11.24 4.20 -0.24
C ILE A 314 12.72 3.96 -0.56
N ASP A 315 13.17 4.19 -1.80
CA ASP A 315 14.60 4.15 -2.18
C ASP A 315 15.44 5.13 -1.35
N TYR A 316 14.91 6.32 -1.10
CA TYR A 316 15.57 7.31 -0.23
C TYR A 316 15.74 6.76 1.20
N ILE A 317 14.69 6.12 1.76
CA ILE A 317 14.75 5.55 3.12
C ILE A 317 15.81 4.43 3.17
N VAL A 318 15.83 3.55 2.17
CA VAL A 318 16.86 2.49 2.05
C VAL A 318 18.24 3.13 1.97
N LYS A 319 18.45 4.10 1.09
CA LYS A 319 19.72 4.80 0.92
C LYS A 319 20.19 5.46 2.22
N GLN A 320 19.29 6.11 2.97
CA GLN A 320 19.62 6.69 4.27
C GLN A 320 19.94 5.61 5.32
N ALA A 321 19.19 4.50 5.35
CA ALA A 321 19.48 3.39 6.25
C ALA A 321 20.88 2.80 5.99
N LEU A 322 21.24 2.56 4.72
CA LEU A 322 22.56 2.06 4.32
C LEU A 322 23.68 3.05 4.73
N LYS A 323 23.51 4.34 4.47
CA LYS A 323 24.46 5.40 4.86
C LYS A 323 24.66 5.48 6.36
N ASN A 324 23.66 5.15 7.15
CA ASN A 324 23.73 5.11 8.61
C ASN A 324 24.17 3.74 9.16
N GLY A 325 24.62 2.81 8.30
CA GLY A 325 25.26 1.55 8.68
C GLY A 325 24.30 0.38 8.88
N ALA A 326 23.08 0.44 8.38
CA ALA A 326 22.20 -0.74 8.36
C ALA A 326 22.78 -1.85 7.47
N ASP A 327 22.60 -3.11 7.89
CA ASP A 327 22.87 -4.25 7.02
C ASP A 327 22.00 -4.15 5.77
N PRO A 328 22.57 -4.28 4.55
CA PRO A 328 21.82 -4.13 3.31
C PRO A 328 20.60 -5.07 3.20
N ILE A 329 20.74 -6.30 3.64
CA ILE A 329 19.66 -7.30 3.58
C ILE A 329 18.52 -6.89 4.53
N VAL A 330 18.89 -6.41 5.73
CA VAL A 330 17.92 -5.90 6.72
C VAL A 330 17.14 -4.73 6.13
N ALA A 331 17.82 -3.72 5.60
CA ALA A 331 17.18 -2.53 5.02
C ALA A 331 16.26 -2.91 3.85
N LEU A 332 16.74 -3.73 2.91
CA LEU A 332 15.98 -4.14 1.73
C LEU A 332 14.77 -5.02 2.07
N LYS A 333 14.88 -5.91 3.05
CA LYS A 333 13.72 -6.71 3.52
C LYS A 333 12.68 -5.85 4.22
N THR A 334 13.11 -4.84 4.98
CA THR A 334 12.22 -3.87 5.64
C THR A 334 11.46 -3.04 4.60
N ALA A 335 12.09 -2.72 3.47
CA ALA A 335 11.48 -1.98 2.35
C ALA A 335 10.56 -2.82 1.44
N THR A 336 10.53 -4.16 1.58
CA THR A 336 9.87 -5.06 0.62
C THR A 336 9.07 -6.17 1.30
N HIS A 337 9.78 -7.20 1.75
CA HIS A 337 9.19 -8.46 2.20
C HIS A 337 8.38 -8.33 3.49
N HIS A 338 8.82 -7.51 4.44
CA HIS A 338 8.15 -7.38 5.73
C HIS A 338 6.78 -6.70 5.59
N ALA A 339 6.69 -5.61 4.83
CA ALA A 339 5.41 -4.97 4.52
C ALA A 339 4.47 -5.94 3.78
N ALA A 340 4.97 -6.66 2.77
CA ALA A 340 4.18 -7.67 2.07
C ALA A 340 3.64 -8.75 3.01
N ARG A 341 4.45 -9.22 3.96
CA ARG A 341 4.03 -10.24 4.94
C ARG A 341 3.04 -9.70 5.96
N TYR A 342 3.24 -8.48 6.45
CA TYR A 342 2.33 -7.85 7.39
C TYR A 342 0.93 -7.70 6.80
N PHE A 343 0.83 -7.16 5.58
CA PHE A 343 -0.44 -6.95 4.88
C PHE A 343 -0.97 -8.18 4.15
N LEU A 344 -0.35 -9.36 4.31
CA LEU A 344 -0.74 -10.63 3.68
C LEU A 344 -0.75 -10.58 2.14
N LEU A 345 0.10 -9.75 1.54
CA LEU A 345 0.34 -9.69 0.10
C LEU A 345 1.25 -10.86 -0.30
N ASN A 346 0.70 -12.07 -0.32
CA ASN A 346 1.45 -13.33 -0.32
C ASN A 346 2.33 -13.57 -1.56
N ASN A 347 2.11 -12.83 -2.64
CA ASN A 347 2.85 -12.94 -3.89
C ASN A 347 3.66 -11.67 -4.24
N LYS A 348 3.98 -10.84 -3.25
CA LYS A 348 4.79 -9.62 -3.37
C LYS A 348 6.02 -9.64 -2.46
N GLY A 349 6.97 -8.76 -2.73
CA GLY A 349 8.13 -8.51 -1.88
C GLY A 349 9.20 -9.60 -1.90
N ALA A 350 9.27 -10.41 -2.97
CA ALA A 350 10.33 -11.41 -3.16
C ALA A 350 10.60 -11.68 -4.64
N ILE A 351 11.84 -12.07 -4.96
CA ILE A 351 12.24 -12.63 -6.27
C ILE A 351 12.17 -14.15 -6.15
N ALA A 352 11.02 -14.73 -6.47
CA ALA A 352 10.79 -16.17 -6.36
C ALA A 352 9.67 -16.64 -7.29
N SER A 353 9.68 -17.92 -7.65
CA SER A 353 8.66 -18.53 -8.51
C SER A 353 7.25 -18.34 -7.94
N GLY A 354 6.33 -17.85 -8.76
CA GLY A 354 4.94 -17.59 -8.40
C GLY A 354 4.67 -16.21 -7.80
N TYR A 355 5.71 -15.43 -7.52
CA TYR A 355 5.57 -14.03 -7.10
C TYR A 355 5.29 -13.13 -8.30
N LEU A 356 4.62 -12.01 -8.06
CA LEU A 356 4.47 -10.95 -9.07
C LEU A 356 5.85 -10.45 -9.48
N ALA A 357 6.02 -10.25 -10.78
CA ALA A 357 7.27 -9.70 -11.32
C ALA A 357 7.30 -8.18 -11.15
N ASP A 358 7.16 -7.73 -9.90
CA ASP A 358 7.40 -6.37 -9.45
C ASP A 358 8.88 -6.30 -9.07
N ILE A 359 9.70 -5.75 -9.97
CA ILE A 359 11.16 -5.85 -9.90
C ILE A 359 11.79 -4.48 -10.07
N VAL A 360 12.79 -4.20 -9.24
CA VAL A 360 13.62 -2.99 -9.33
C VAL A 360 15.06 -3.40 -9.63
N VAL A 361 15.66 -2.73 -10.60
CA VAL A 361 17.09 -2.84 -10.91
C VAL A 361 17.77 -1.57 -10.43
N VAL A 362 18.77 -1.72 -9.55
CA VAL A 362 19.59 -0.62 -9.06
C VAL A 362 21.05 -0.82 -9.47
N ASP A 363 21.80 0.26 -9.58
CA ASP A 363 23.21 0.23 -9.96
C ASP A 363 24.08 -0.54 -8.95
N ASN A 364 24.07 -0.13 -7.69
CA ASN A 364 24.88 -0.72 -6.61
C ASN A 364 24.28 -0.35 -5.23
N LEU A 365 24.90 -0.80 -4.13
CA LEU A 365 24.46 -0.49 -2.77
C LEU A 365 24.97 0.85 -2.23
N GLU A 366 25.99 1.45 -2.85
CA GLU A 366 26.61 2.69 -2.40
C GLU A 366 25.83 3.89 -2.89
N ASP A 367 25.61 3.99 -4.20
CA ASP A 367 24.87 5.07 -4.85
C ASP A 367 23.37 4.84 -4.78
N PHE A 368 22.95 3.58 -4.92
CA PHE A 368 21.57 3.10 -4.85
C PHE A 368 20.64 3.87 -5.78
N ASN A 369 21.01 3.99 -7.06
CA ASN A 369 20.18 4.64 -8.06
C ASN A 369 19.27 3.61 -8.75
N VAL A 370 17.97 3.89 -8.79
CA VAL A 370 17.00 3.08 -9.53
C VAL A 370 17.19 3.33 -11.02
N GLU A 371 17.49 2.29 -11.78
CA GLU A 371 17.70 2.37 -13.22
C GLU A 371 16.50 1.85 -14.02
N THR A 372 15.87 0.77 -13.51
CA THR A 372 14.76 0.12 -14.24
C THR A 372 13.75 -0.44 -13.27
N VAL A 373 12.47 -0.28 -13.60
CA VAL A 373 11.37 -0.84 -12.81
C VAL A 373 10.43 -1.63 -13.71
N PHE A 374 10.10 -2.84 -13.27
CA PHE A 374 9.09 -3.69 -13.87
C PHE A 374 7.90 -3.86 -12.92
N LYS A 375 6.70 -3.68 -13.46
CA LYS A 375 5.44 -3.94 -12.77
C LYS A 375 4.71 -5.11 -13.43
N CYS A 376 4.51 -6.21 -12.69
CA CYS A 376 3.99 -7.45 -13.26
C CYS A 376 4.73 -7.85 -14.56
N GLY A 377 6.06 -7.71 -14.58
CA GLY A 377 6.92 -8.02 -15.72
C GLY A 377 6.84 -7.06 -16.90
N LYS A 378 6.06 -6.00 -16.82
CA LYS A 378 6.05 -4.91 -17.82
C LYS A 378 7.02 -3.84 -17.38
N LEU A 379 7.84 -3.35 -18.32
CA LEU A 379 8.71 -2.22 -18.12
C LEU A 379 7.86 -0.96 -17.88
N VAL A 380 8.04 -0.31 -16.73
CA VAL A 380 7.30 0.92 -16.35
C VAL A 380 8.21 2.13 -16.15
N PHE A 381 9.52 1.89 -15.98
CA PHE A 381 10.54 2.94 -15.89
C PHE A 381 11.91 2.42 -16.36
N ASP A 382 12.62 3.24 -17.15
CA ASP A 382 14.02 3.00 -17.59
C ASP A 382 14.75 4.34 -17.84
N GLY A 383 14.71 5.23 -16.86
CA GLY A 383 15.12 6.63 -16.98
C GLY A 383 13.95 7.55 -17.31
N GLU A 384 12.89 7.01 -17.91
CA GLU A 384 11.63 7.70 -18.19
C GLU A 384 10.45 6.81 -17.77
N VAL A 385 9.43 7.42 -17.18
CA VAL A 385 8.18 6.70 -16.86
C VAL A 385 7.45 6.37 -18.16
N LYS A 386 7.09 5.10 -18.32
CA LYS A 386 6.37 4.66 -19.53
C LYS A 386 4.89 5.07 -19.45
N ASP A 387 4.33 5.37 -20.62
CA ASP A 387 2.92 5.75 -20.72
C ASP A 387 1.99 4.66 -20.16
N PHE A 388 0.99 5.09 -19.44
CA PHE A 388 -0.12 4.27 -18.97
C PHE A 388 -1.44 5.03 -19.15
N SER A 389 -2.54 4.29 -19.28
CA SER A 389 -3.86 4.89 -19.41
C SER A 389 -4.26 5.52 -18.06
N ALA A 390 -4.70 6.78 -18.09
CA ALA A 390 -5.26 7.42 -16.92
C ALA A 390 -6.47 6.61 -16.39
N PRO A 391 -6.64 6.52 -15.07
CA PRO A 391 -7.83 5.92 -14.48
C PRO A 391 -9.10 6.63 -14.95
N THR A 392 -10.18 5.87 -15.08
CA THR A 392 -11.51 6.44 -15.32
C THR A 392 -12.24 6.53 -13.98
N VAL A 393 -12.62 7.72 -13.59
CA VAL A 393 -13.46 7.98 -12.42
C VAL A 393 -14.87 8.30 -12.93
N ASP A 394 -15.89 7.91 -12.18
CA ASP A 394 -17.27 8.31 -12.45
C ASP A 394 -17.38 9.84 -12.51
N GLU A 395 -18.06 10.38 -13.55
CA GLU A 395 -18.11 11.83 -13.79
C GLU A 395 -18.80 12.57 -12.65
N GLU A 396 -19.92 12.06 -12.12
CA GLU A 396 -20.63 12.68 -11.01
C GLU A 396 -19.78 12.70 -9.73
N LEU A 397 -19.08 11.62 -9.46
CA LEU A 397 -18.17 11.52 -8.33
C LEU A 397 -16.99 12.48 -8.48
N ALA A 398 -16.41 12.58 -9.67
CA ALA A 398 -15.31 13.52 -9.95
C ALA A 398 -15.76 14.97 -9.79
N GLU A 399 -16.94 15.34 -10.30
CA GLU A 399 -17.50 16.68 -10.14
C GLU A 399 -17.68 17.03 -8.65
N LYS A 400 -18.24 16.13 -7.84
CA LYS A 400 -18.34 16.33 -6.39
C LYS A 400 -16.99 16.58 -5.74
N CYS A 401 -15.94 15.83 -6.13
CA CYS A 401 -14.60 15.97 -5.54
C CYS A 401 -13.94 17.31 -5.88
N PHE A 402 -14.21 17.87 -7.05
CA PHE A 402 -13.62 19.13 -7.49
C PHE A 402 -14.43 20.37 -7.07
N ASP A 403 -15.69 20.22 -6.64
CA ASP A 403 -16.56 21.31 -6.18
C ASP A 403 -16.77 21.27 -4.66
N THR A 404 -15.68 21.27 -3.90
CA THR A 404 -15.75 21.22 -2.41
C THR A 404 -15.47 22.57 -1.74
N PHE A 405 -15.06 23.60 -2.50
CA PHE A 405 -14.74 24.91 -1.97
C PHE A 405 -15.88 25.91 -2.19
N HIS A 406 -16.67 26.18 -1.16
CA HIS A 406 -17.77 27.13 -1.19
C HIS A 406 -17.46 28.36 -0.33
N LEU A 407 -16.61 29.25 -0.85
CA LEU A 407 -16.16 30.43 -0.14
C LEU A 407 -16.99 31.67 -0.56
N ASN A 408 -17.40 32.48 0.41
CA ASN A 408 -17.85 33.84 0.14
C ASN A 408 -16.71 34.68 -0.43
N SER A 409 -17.04 35.80 -1.10
CA SER A 409 -16.02 36.73 -1.61
C SER A 409 -15.05 37.14 -0.51
N VAL A 410 -13.75 36.80 -0.70
CA VAL A 410 -12.69 37.12 0.23
C VAL A 410 -11.93 38.35 -0.26
N THR A 411 -11.76 39.33 0.59
CA THR A 411 -11.05 40.58 0.31
C THR A 411 -9.83 40.69 1.25
N PRO A 412 -8.84 41.54 0.97
CA PRO A 412 -7.72 41.78 1.89
C PRO A 412 -8.19 42.19 3.31
N SER A 413 -9.36 42.86 3.43
CA SER A 413 -9.93 43.21 4.74
C SER A 413 -10.46 42.02 5.52
N SER A 414 -10.77 40.91 4.86
CA SER A 414 -11.21 39.66 5.53
C SER A 414 -10.09 39.02 6.39
N PHE A 415 -8.84 39.34 6.11
CA PHE A 415 -7.68 38.89 6.87
C PHE A 415 -7.21 39.88 7.92
N LYS A 416 -7.91 41.00 8.09
CA LYS A 416 -7.53 42.01 9.07
C LYS A 416 -7.89 41.54 10.48
N VAL A 417 -6.87 41.25 11.28
CA VAL A 417 -7.03 40.97 12.71
C VAL A 417 -6.95 42.26 13.47
N GLU A 418 -8.01 42.59 14.23
CA GLU A 418 -7.97 43.74 15.15
C GLU A 418 -6.97 43.43 16.30
N ASP A 419 -6.04 44.34 16.52
CA ASP A 419 -5.14 44.28 17.68
C ASP A 419 -5.96 44.45 18.96
N ARG A 420 -6.44 43.36 19.52
CA ARG A 420 -7.05 43.36 20.85
C ARG A 420 -5.90 43.40 21.88
N LYS A 421 -5.60 44.60 22.39
CA LYS A 421 -4.74 44.73 23.57
C LYS A 421 -5.27 43.80 24.65
N SER A 422 -4.49 42.77 24.95
CA SER A 422 -4.75 41.91 26.08
C SER A 422 -4.64 42.75 27.35
N THR A 423 -5.80 43.08 27.93
CA THR A 423 -5.86 43.60 29.28
C THR A 423 -5.64 42.45 30.23
N ARG A 424 -4.38 42.21 30.58
CA ARG A 424 -3.96 41.52 31.77
C ARG A 424 -2.97 42.40 32.51
#